data_c76757139b86524b13854f445c24b114
#
_entry.id   c76757139b86524b13854f445c24b114
#
_cell.length_a   1.000
_cell.length_b   1.000
_cell.length_c   1.000
_cell.angle_alpha   90.00
_cell.angle_beta   90.00
_cell.angle_gamma   90.00
#
_symmetry.space_group_name_H-M   'P 1'
#
loop_
_entity.id
_entity.type
_entity.pdbx_description
1 polymer ?
#
loop_
_entity_poly.entity_id
_entity_poly.type
_entity_poly.pdbx_seq_one_letter_code
_entity_poly.pdbx_strand_id
1 'polypeptide(L)'
;SQASIETILKVDLYGTAVLLEEVGKVIKEDGVGVTISSQSGHRMPALTIEEDMLLATTPTEELLSLDMLQPDSIKDTLHAYQMAKRCNVKRVMAEAVKWGERGAKINSISPGIIVTPLAIDEFNGPRGDFYKNMFAKCPAGRPGTADEVANVAELLMSDRGAFITGADFLSFRS
;
A
#
# COMPACT_ATOMS: atom_id res chain seq x y z
N SER A 1 -3.25 -12.87 -7.26
CA SER A 1 -4.03 -12.13 -8.26
C SER A 1 -4.11 -12.93 -9.56
N GLN A 2 -5.24 -12.88 -10.25
CA GLN A 2 -5.39 -13.45 -11.59
C GLN A 2 -5.01 -12.45 -12.70
N ALA A 3 -4.73 -11.19 -12.33
CA ALA A 3 -4.28 -10.17 -13.25
C ALA A 3 -2.83 -10.40 -13.71
N SER A 4 -2.50 -9.94 -14.91
CA SER A 4 -1.11 -9.97 -15.42
C SER A 4 -0.19 -9.04 -14.63
N ILE A 5 1.12 -9.29 -14.67
CA ILE A 5 2.14 -8.41 -14.07
C ILE A 5 1.95 -6.97 -14.57
N GLU A 6 1.77 -6.79 -15.87
CA GLU A 6 1.56 -5.48 -16.49
C GLU A 6 0.33 -4.76 -15.92
N THR A 7 -0.79 -5.47 -15.76
CA THR A 7 -2.02 -4.92 -15.21
C THR A 7 -1.82 -4.49 -13.76
N ILE A 8 -1.16 -5.32 -12.94
CA ILE A 8 -0.89 -5.01 -11.53
C ILE A 8 -0.01 -3.75 -11.43
N LEU A 9 1.06 -3.66 -12.22
CA LEU A 9 1.93 -2.48 -12.20
C LEU A 9 1.21 -1.23 -12.71
N LYS A 10 0.38 -1.35 -13.75
CA LYS A 10 -0.38 -0.20 -14.27
C LYS A 10 -1.45 0.28 -13.31
N VAL A 11 -2.21 -0.62 -12.71
CA VAL A 11 -3.35 -0.25 -11.86
C VAL A 11 -2.91 0.04 -10.42
N ASP A 12 -2.22 -0.91 -9.80
CA ASP A 12 -1.94 -0.81 -8.36
C ASP A 12 -0.73 0.08 -8.05
N LEU A 13 0.26 0.17 -8.94
CA LEU A 13 1.44 0.99 -8.74
C LEU A 13 1.27 2.36 -9.41
N TYR A 14 1.22 2.39 -10.74
CA TYR A 14 1.17 3.63 -11.51
C TYR A 14 -0.13 4.40 -11.26
N GLY A 15 -1.28 3.72 -11.30
CA GLY A 15 -2.57 4.35 -11.07
C GLY A 15 -2.66 5.02 -9.69
N THR A 16 -2.10 4.39 -8.65
CA THR A 16 -2.04 4.99 -7.31
C THR A 16 -1.11 6.21 -7.29
N ALA A 17 0.05 6.14 -7.94
CA ALA A 17 0.98 7.27 -8.02
C ALA A 17 0.34 8.49 -8.72
N VAL A 18 -0.32 8.27 -9.86
CA VAL A 18 -1.08 9.32 -10.58
C VAL A 18 -2.17 9.91 -9.69
N LEU A 19 -2.95 9.05 -9.01
CA LEU A 19 -4.03 9.50 -8.15
C LEU A 19 -3.51 10.40 -7.02
N LEU A 20 -2.43 10.02 -6.35
CA LEU A 20 -1.82 10.80 -5.27
C LEU A 20 -1.34 12.17 -5.77
N GLU A 21 -0.70 12.20 -6.93
CA GLU A 21 -0.21 13.43 -7.54
C GLU A 21 -1.37 14.36 -7.98
N GLU A 22 -2.35 13.83 -8.72
CA GLU A 22 -3.45 14.63 -9.28
C GLU A 22 -4.41 15.13 -8.17
N VAL A 23 -4.74 14.29 -7.21
CA VAL A 23 -5.54 14.72 -6.05
C VAL A 23 -4.76 15.73 -5.22
N GLY A 24 -3.44 15.54 -5.04
CA GLY A 24 -2.59 16.50 -4.33
C GLY A 24 -2.60 17.89 -4.95
N LYS A 25 -2.78 18.02 -6.26
CA LYS A 25 -2.88 19.34 -6.94
C LYS A 25 -4.17 20.10 -6.64
N VAL A 26 -5.25 19.40 -6.26
CA VAL A 26 -6.60 19.98 -6.10
C VAL A 26 -7.18 19.81 -4.71
N ILE A 27 -6.51 19.06 -3.83
CA ILE A 27 -6.98 18.86 -2.46
C ILE A 27 -7.14 20.23 -1.76
N LYS A 28 -8.24 20.42 -1.04
CA LYS A 28 -8.49 21.63 -0.26
C LYS A 28 -7.60 21.66 0.99
N GLU A 29 -7.41 22.85 1.55
CA GLU A 29 -6.85 23.03 2.88
C GLU A 29 -7.62 22.18 3.90
N ASP A 30 -6.93 21.63 4.88
CA ASP A 30 -7.44 20.65 5.86
C ASP A 30 -7.97 19.34 5.25
N GLY A 31 -7.77 19.12 3.96
CA GLY A 31 -8.10 17.84 3.31
C GLY A 31 -7.23 16.70 3.82
N VAL A 32 -7.82 15.52 3.93
CA VAL A 32 -7.11 14.31 4.37
C VAL A 32 -7.34 13.17 3.40
N GLY A 33 -6.26 12.50 3.01
CA GLY A 33 -6.28 11.27 2.23
C GLY A 33 -5.75 10.07 3.02
N VAL A 34 -6.26 8.90 2.68
CA VAL A 34 -5.74 7.62 3.17
C VAL A 34 -5.61 6.67 1.99
N THR A 35 -4.42 6.11 1.81
CA THR A 35 -4.13 5.10 0.78
C THR A 35 -4.10 3.72 1.42
N ILE A 36 -4.83 2.77 0.86
CA ILE A 36 -4.78 1.39 1.31
C ILE A 36 -3.66 0.66 0.57
N SER A 37 -2.56 0.42 1.27
CA SER A 37 -1.45 -0.41 0.82
C SER A 37 -1.64 -1.87 1.26
N SER A 38 -0.60 -2.54 1.69
CA SER A 38 -0.65 -3.93 2.18
C SER A 38 0.63 -4.28 2.94
N GLN A 39 0.51 -5.17 3.93
CA GLN A 39 1.68 -5.83 4.53
C GLN A 39 2.59 -6.48 3.48
N SER A 40 2.06 -6.85 2.32
CA SER A 40 2.83 -7.48 1.25
C SER A 40 3.99 -6.61 0.77
N GLY A 41 3.83 -5.28 0.77
CA GLY A 41 4.91 -4.34 0.47
C GLY A 41 6.05 -4.32 1.50
N HIS A 42 5.80 -4.84 2.71
CA HIS A 42 6.79 -4.98 3.78
C HIS A 42 7.41 -6.40 3.86
N ARG A 43 6.85 -7.36 3.15
CA ARG A 43 7.29 -8.78 3.18
C ARG A 43 8.19 -9.18 2.02
N MET A 44 8.39 -8.31 1.06
CA MET A 44 9.34 -8.52 -0.03
C MET A 44 10.79 -8.40 0.48
N PRO A 45 11.79 -8.93 -0.25
CA PRO A 45 13.18 -8.65 0.05
C PRO A 45 13.43 -7.14 0.15
N ALA A 46 14.30 -6.73 1.06
CA ALA A 46 14.61 -5.32 1.24
C ALA A 46 15.18 -4.73 -0.05
N LEU A 47 14.62 -3.61 -0.46
CA LEU A 47 15.20 -2.77 -1.51
C LEU A 47 16.33 -1.92 -0.92
N THR A 48 17.23 -1.48 -1.76
CA THR A 48 18.23 -0.47 -1.38
C THR A 48 17.54 0.88 -1.08
N ILE A 49 18.24 1.76 -0.41
CA ILE A 49 17.76 3.12 -0.16
C ILE A 49 17.50 3.84 -1.50
N GLU A 50 18.39 3.64 -2.47
CA GLU A 50 18.28 4.23 -3.80
C GLU A 50 17.03 3.72 -4.55
N GLU A 51 16.76 2.42 -4.52
CA GLU A 51 15.55 1.83 -5.10
C GLU A 51 14.26 2.36 -4.45
N ASP A 52 14.23 2.44 -3.12
CA ASP A 52 13.10 3.04 -2.39
C ASP A 52 12.93 4.53 -2.75
N MET A 53 14.01 5.28 -2.92
CA MET A 53 13.96 6.67 -3.35
C MET A 53 13.45 6.81 -4.79
N LEU A 54 13.86 5.93 -5.71
CA LEU A 54 13.33 5.91 -7.08
C LEU A 54 11.82 5.66 -7.10
N LEU A 55 11.33 4.68 -6.33
CA LEU A 55 9.89 4.44 -6.21
C LEU A 55 9.15 5.67 -5.64
N ALA A 56 9.75 6.36 -4.69
CA ALA A 56 9.14 7.51 -4.02
C ALA A 56 9.06 8.76 -4.90
N THR A 57 10.11 9.03 -5.71
CA THR A 57 10.34 10.38 -6.27
C THR A 57 10.43 10.44 -7.78
N THR A 58 10.57 9.31 -8.50
CA THR A 58 10.58 9.32 -9.98
C THR A 58 9.28 9.96 -10.50
N PRO A 59 9.35 10.91 -11.45
CA PRO A 59 8.15 11.48 -12.07
C PRO A 59 7.19 10.40 -12.54
N THR A 60 5.89 10.66 -12.39
CA THR A 60 4.86 9.62 -12.62
C THR A 60 4.92 9.07 -14.04
N GLU A 61 5.17 9.93 -15.02
CA GLU A 61 5.30 9.56 -16.43
C GLU A 61 6.50 8.64 -16.73
N GLU A 62 7.53 8.66 -15.88
CA GLU A 62 8.75 7.84 -16.02
C GLU A 62 8.72 6.61 -15.09
N LEU A 63 7.77 6.54 -14.16
CA LEU A 63 7.76 5.55 -13.08
C LEU A 63 7.81 4.10 -13.58
N LEU A 64 7.01 3.77 -14.60
CA LEU A 64 6.99 2.43 -15.18
C LEU A 64 8.22 2.09 -16.03
N SER A 65 9.09 3.05 -16.33
CA SER A 65 10.34 2.82 -17.06
C SER A 65 11.51 2.40 -16.15
N LEU A 66 11.33 2.41 -14.84
CA LEU A 66 12.37 1.98 -13.90
C LEU A 66 12.79 0.53 -14.15
N ASP A 67 14.09 0.26 -14.16
CA ASP A 67 14.67 -1.08 -14.42
C ASP A 67 14.10 -2.15 -13.50
N MET A 68 13.88 -1.81 -12.22
CA MET A 68 13.32 -2.73 -11.24
C MET A 68 11.86 -3.14 -11.51
N LEU A 69 11.17 -2.43 -12.39
CA LEU A 69 9.78 -2.71 -12.80
C LEU A 69 9.66 -3.38 -14.17
N GLN A 70 10.80 -3.63 -14.84
CA GLN A 70 10.81 -4.29 -16.15
C GLN A 70 10.50 -5.79 -16.03
N PRO A 71 10.01 -6.43 -17.10
CA PRO A 71 9.63 -7.85 -17.07
C PRO A 71 10.73 -8.80 -16.55
N ASP A 72 11.99 -8.51 -16.87
CA ASP A 72 13.14 -9.33 -16.44
C ASP A 72 13.44 -9.19 -14.94
N SER A 73 12.97 -8.12 -14.30
CA SER A 73 13.16 -7.84 -12.88
C SER A 73 12.01 -8.34 -12.01
N ILE A 74 10.81 -8.47 -12.56
CA ILE A 74 9.61 -8.91 -11.86
C ILE A 74 9.40 -10.41 -12.01
N LYS A 75 9.53 -11.16 -10.92
CA LYS A 75 9.55 -12.63 -10.93
C LYS A 75 8.19 -13.25 -11.27
N ASP A 76 7.12 -12.68 -10.69
CA ASP A 76 5.75 -13.20 -10.79
C ASP A 76 4.72 -12.14 -10.36
N THR A 77 3.46 -12.48 -10.38
CA THR A 77 2.35 -11.58 -10.01
C THR A 77 2.37 -11.20 -8.53
N LEU A 78 2.88 -12.05 -7.65
CA LEU A 78 3.04 -11.72 -6.23
C LEU A 78 4.13 -10.65 -6.06
N HIS A 79 5.27 -10.81 -6.73
CA HIS A 79 6.34 -9.81 -6.70
C HIS A 79 5.88 -8.46 -7.27
N ALA A 80 5.14 -8.46 -8.40
CA ALA A 80 4.54 -7.25 -8.95
C ALA A 80 3.61 -6.55 -7.93
N TYR A 81 2.77 -7.31 -7.24
CA TYR A 81 1.89 -6.79 -6.19
C TYR A 81 2.68 -6.23 -5.00
N GLN A 82 3.70 -6.94 -4.54
CA GLN A 82 4.58 -6.48 -3.46
C GLN A 82 5.27 -5.16 -3.82
N MET A 83 5.83 -5.07 -5.04
CA MET A 83 6.43 -3.84 -5.56
C MET A 83 5.43 -2.69 -5.63
N ALA A 84 4.20 -2.95 -6.13
CA ALA A 84 3.15 -1.95 -6.19
C ALA A 84 2.80 -1.42 -4.78
N LYS A 85 2.62 -2.31 -3.81
CA LYS A 85 2.28 -1.92 -2.44
C LYS A 85 3.45 -1.22 -1.72
N ARG A 86 4.69 -1.62 -1.98
CA ARG A 86 5.89 -0.89 -1.52
C ARG A 86 5.93 0.52 -2.09
N CYS A 87 5.74 0.65 -3.40
CA CYS A 87 5.70 1.94 -4.09
C CYS A 87 4.62 2.86 -3.50
N ASN A 88 3.41 2.34 -3.24
CA ASN A 88 2.32 3.12 -2.66
C ASN A 88 2.73 3.77 -1.33
N VAL A 89 3.36 3.00 -0.42
CA VAL A 89 3.86 3.53 0.86
C VAL A 89 4.92 4.62 0.62
N LYS A 90 5.88 4.37 -0.27
CA LYS A 90 6.96 5.33 -0.55
C LYS A 90 6.44 6.61 -1.20
N ARG A 91 5.49 6.48 -2.13
CA ARG A 91 4.83 7.64 -2.74
C ARG A 91 4.04 8.46 -1.73
N VAL A 92 3.31 7.84 -0.82
CA VAL A 92 2.60 8.55 0.25
C VAL A 92 3.58 9.37 1.08
N MET A 93 4.74 8.82 1.44
CA MET A 93 5.76 9.56 2.19
C MET A 93 6.26 10.80 1.43
N ALA A 94 6.55 10.67 0.13
CA ALA A 94 7.03 11.77 -0.70
C ALA A 94 5.92 12.80 -0.97
N GLU A 95 4.72 12.35 -1.34
CA GLU A 95 3.58 13.23 -1.65
C GLU A 95 3.07 13.98 -0.42
N ALA A 96 3.26 13.45 0.80
CA ALA A 96 2.87 14.12 2.04
C ALA A 96 3.50 15.52 2.16
N VAL A 97 4.69 15.73 1.61
CA VAL A 97 5.35 17.05 1.60
C VAL A 97 4.55 18.03 0.74
N LYS A 98 4.22 17.63 -0.50
CA LYS A 98 3.44 18.45 -1.44
C LYS A 98 2.01 18.70 -0.95
N TRP A 99 1.37 17.67 -0.36
CA TRP A 99 0.06 17.82 0.26
C TRP A 99 0.12 18.80 1.44
N GLY A 100 1.20 18.74 2.25
CA GLY A 100 1.47 19.64 3.37
C GLY A 100 1.61 21.11 2.94
N GLU A 101 2.22 21.39 1.78
CA GLU A 101 2.28 22.74 1.21
C GLU A 101 0.90 23.35 0.93
N ARG A 102 -0.13 22.52 0.77
CA ARG A 102 -1.53 22.92 0.62
C ARG A 102 -2.32 22.86 1.93
N GLY A 103 -1.68 22.58 3.05
CA GLY A 103 -2.36 22.41 4.34
C GLY A 103 -3.15 21.10 4.45
N ALA A 104 -2.86 20.11 3.59
CA ALA A 104 -3.54 18.83 3.56
C ALA A 104 -2.64 17.70 4.07
N LYS A 105 -3.21 16.53 4.37
CA LYS A 105 -2.51 15.35 4.89
C LYS A 105 -2.81 14.11 4.07
N ILE A 106 -1.81 13.24 3.96
CA ILE A 106 -1.94 11.93 3.33
C ILE A 106 -1.18 10.88 4.14
N ASN A 107 -1.81 9.75 4.39
CA ASN A 107 -1.20 8.62 5.07
C ASN A 107 -1.52 7.32 4.33
N SER A 108 -0.83 6.23 4.67
CA SER A 108 -1.18 4.89 4.21
C SER A 108 -1.52 3.97 5.38
N ILE A 109 -2.36 2.99 5.07
CA ILE A 109 -2.61 1.83 5.93
C ILE A 109 -2.15 0.61 5.16
N SER A 110 -1.34 -0.22 5.79
CA SER A 110 -0.85 -1.49 5.27
C SER A 110 -1.50 -2.65 6.03
N PRO A 111 -2.73 -3.05 5.66
CA PRO A 111 -3.42 -4.13 6.36
C PRO A 111 -2.72 -5.46 6.11
N GLY A 112 -2.88 -6.36 7.08
CA GLY A 112 -2.60 -7.77 6.93
C GLY A 112 -3.72 -8.51 6.19
N ILE A 113 -4.01 -9.72 6.64
CA ILE A 113 -5.09 -10.50 6.08
C ILE A 113 -6.41 -10.02 6.68
N ILE A 114 -7.31 -9.56 5.82
CA ILE A 114 -8.62 -9.03 6.20
C ILE A 114 -9.71 -9.99 5.71
N VAL A 115 -10.69 -10.28 6.55
CA VAL A 115 -11.86 -11.10 6.19
C VAL A 115 -12.69 -10.34 5.17
N THR A 116 -12.72 -10.87 3.96
CA THR A 116 -13.53 -10.40 2.83
C THR A 116 -14.17 -11.62 2.15
N PRO A 117 -15.19 -11.48 1.33
CA PRO A 117 -15.72 -12.61 0.54
C PRO A 117 -14.63 -13.39 -0.19
N LEU A 118 -13.69 -12.68 -0.85
CA LEU A 118 -12.54 -13.29 -1.52
C LEU A 118 -11.64 -14.05 -0.55
N ALA A 119 -11.35 -13.49 0.63
CA ALA A 119 -10.51 -14.14 1.63
C ALA A 119 -11.18 -15.40 2.21
N ILE A 120 -12.49 -15.38 2.40
CA ILE A 120 -13.25 -16.56 2.86
C ILE A 120 -13.12 -17.71 1.84
N ASP A 121 -13.23 -17.42 0.55
CA ASP A 121 -13.03 -18.41 -0.51
C ASP A 121 -11.60 -18.97 -0.49
N GLU A 122 -10.60 -18.11 -0.29
CA GLU A 122 -9.20 -18.54 -0.18
C GLU A 122 -8.93 -19.38 1.08
N PHE A 123 -9.56 -19.05 2.24
CA PHE A 123 -9.42 -19.81 3.48
C PHE A 123 -10.04 -21.21 3.38
N ASN A 124 -11.09 -21.36 2.58
CA ASN A 124 -11.77 -22.64 2.34
C ASN A 124 -11.19 -23.38 1.11
N GLY A 125 -10.29 -22.77 0.38
CA GLY A 125 -9.65 -23.30 -0.81
C GLY A 125 -8.35 -24.07 -0.53
N PRO A 126 -7.60 -24.42 -1.58
CA PRO A 126 -6.32 -25.17 -1.48
C PRO A 126 -5.25 -24.48 -0.62
N ARG A 127 -5.37 -23.17 -0.37
CA ARG A 127 -4.45 -22.39 0.47
C ARG A 127 -4.91 -22.27 1.93
N GLY A 128 -6.01 -22.91 2.33
CA GLY A 128 -6.60 -22.76 3.68
C GLY A 128 -5.62 -23.06 4.80
N ASP A 129 -4.83 -24.12 4.69
CA ASP A 129 -3.83 -24.48 5.71
C ASP A 129 -2.66 -23.49 5.78
N PHE A 130 -2.26 -22.90 4.65
CA PHE A 130 -1.29 -21.81 4.64
C PHE A 130 -1.78 -20.60 5.46
N TYR A 131 -3.03 -20.20 5.27
CA TYR A 131 -3.62 -19.10 6.04
C TYR A 131 -3.79 -19.44 7.53
N LYS A 132 -4.22 -20.66 7.88
CA LYS A 132 -4.28 -21.12 9.27
C LYS A 132 -2.92 -21.03 9.96
N ASN A 133 -1.86 -21.48 9.29
CA ASN A 133 -0.49 -21.38 9.80
C ASN A 133 -0.03 -19.92 9.97
N MET A 134 -0.42 -19.03 9.06
CA MET A 134 -0.13 -17.60 9.20
C MET A 134 -0.84 -17.01 10.42
N PHE A 135 -2.12 -17.35 10.64
CA PHE A 135 -2.86 -16.86 11.80
C PHE A 135 -2.25 -17.36 13.11
N ALA A 136 -1.84 -18.64 13.17
CA ALA A 136 -1.19 -19.20 14.36
C ALA A 136 0.13 -18.49 14.72
N LYS A 137 0.82 -17.94 13.74
CA LYS A 137 2.07 -17.17 13.93
C LYS A 137 1.83 -15.67 14.12
N CYS A 138 0.64 -15.19 13.81
CA CYS A 138 0.28 -13.80 13.96
C CYS A 138 0.09 -13.45 15.45
N PRO A 139 0.67 -12.35 15.95
CA PRO A 139 0.43 -11.92 17.33
C PRO A 139 -1.04 -11.70 17.68
N ALA A 140 -1.87 -11.31 16.69
CA ALA A 140 -3.33 -11.17 16.88
C ALA A 140 -4.09 -12.51 16.90
N GLY A 141 -3.48 -13.61 16.43
CA GLY A 141 -4.09 -14.96 16.41
C GLY A 141 -5.27 -15.13 15.45
N ARG A 142 -5.58 -14.13 14.63
CA ARG A 142 -6.75 -14.12 13.72
C ARG A 142 -6.56 -13.16 12.56
N PRO A 143 -7.35 -13.27 11.48
CA PRO A 143 -7.45 -12.20 10.48
C PRO A 143 -8.13 -10.95 11.07
N GLY A 144 -7.87 -9.80 10.47
CA GLY A 144 -8.57 -8.55 10.78
C GLY A 144 -9.90 -8.45 10.04
N THR A 145 -10.67 -7.42 10.37
CA THR A 145 -11.93 -7.07 9.70
C THR A 145 -11.81 -5.74 8.95
N ALA A 146 -12.72 -5.50 8.01
CA ALA A 146 -12.80 -4.22 7.31
C ALA A 146 -13.04 -3.05 8.27
N ASP A 147 -13.86 -3.26 9.31
CA ASP A 147 -14.14 -2.26 10.35
C ASP A 147 -12.89 -1.88 11.14
N GLU A 148 -12.00 -2.84 11.42
CA GLU A 148 -10.73 -2.56 12.10
C GLU A 148 -9.80 -1.69 11.25
N VAL A 149 -9.81 -1.86 9.93
CA VAL A 149 -9.10 -0.97 9.00
C VAL A 149 -9.76 0.41 8.96
N ALA A 150 -11.10 0.44 8.92
CA ALA A 150 -11.88 1.68 8.91
C ALA A 150 -11.67 2.52 10.18
N ASN A 151 -11.53 1.88 11.34
CA ASN A 151 -11.25 2.57 12.61
C ASN A 151 -9.88 3.31 12.57
N VAL A 152 -8.87 2.73 11.93
CA VAL A 152 -7.58 3.41 11.72
C VAL A 152 -7.75 4.57 10.74
N ALA A 153 -8.50 4.37 9.65
CA ALA A 153 -8.78 5.44 8.69
C ALA A 153 -9.55 6.59 9.35
N GLU A 154 -10.54 6.31 10.19
CA GLU A 154 -11.28 7.32 10.96
C GLU A 154 -10.35 8.15 11.85
N LEU A 155 -9.43 7.50 12.58
CA LEU A 155 -8.44 8.22 13.38
C LEU A 155 -7.60 9.17 12.51
N LEU A 156 -7.08 8.67 11.38
CA LEU A 156 -6.22 9.46 10.49
C LEU A 156 -6.95 10.63 9.82
N MET A 157 -8.25 10.47 9.56
CA MET A 157 -9.08 11.46 8.89
C MET A 157 -9.78 12.44 9.85
N SER A 158 -9.72 12.19 11.16
CA SER A 158 -10.30 13.05 12.19
C SER A 158 -9.28 14.05 12.74
N ASP A 159 -9.77 15.00 13.55
CA ASP A 159 -8.93 15.98 14.28
C ASP A 159 -7.95 15.29 15.24
N ARG A 160 -8.24 14.07 15.70
CA ARG A 160 -7.33 13.28 16.54
C ARG A 160 -6.06 12.89 15.80
N GLY A 161 -6.12 12.77 14.47
CA GLY A 161 -4.98 12.50 13.58
C GLY A 161 -4.32 13.78 13.03
N ALA A 162 -4.59 14.95 13.59
CA ALA A 162 -4.17 16.25 13.03
C ALA A 162 -2.65 16.37 12.80
N PHE A 163 -1.84 15.71 13.59
CA PHE A 163 -0.36 15.74 13.48
C PHE A 163 0.22 14.54 12.73
N ILE A 164 -0.62 13.66 12.17
CA ILE A 164 -0.18 12.44 11.48
C ILE A 164 -0.25 12.68 9.97
N THR A 165 0.91 12.70 9.30
CA THR A 165 1.02 12.80 7.86
C THR A 165 2.27 12.09 7.36
N GLY A 166 2.24 11.50 6.15
CA GLY A 166 3.34 10.74 5.58
C GLY A 166 3.65 9.42 6.29
N ALA A 167 2.76 8.97 7.18
CA ALA A 167 2.93 7.73 7.94
C ALA A 167 2.31 6.53 7.21
N ASP A 168 2.84 5.34 7.51
CA ASP A 168 2.24 4.07 7.13
C ASP A 168 1.87 3.25 8.38
N PHE A 169 0.62 2.85 8.47
CA PHE A 169 0.10 2.05 9.58
C PHE A 169 0.08 0.58 9.18
N LEU A 170 1.16 -0.12 9.51
CA LEU A 170 1.26 -1.57 9.34
C LEU A 170 0.47 -2.25 10.47
N SER A 171 -0.72 -2.75 10.17
CA SER A 171 -1.63 -3.33 11.17
C SER A 171 -1.41 -4.82 11.46
N PHE A 172 -0.46 -5.45 10.78
CA PHE A 172 -0.16 -6.87 10.96
C PHE A 172 1.23 -7.19 10.44
N ARG A 173 2.04 -7.82 11.27
CA ARG A 173 3.35 -8.35 10.89
C ARG A 173 3.42 -9.83 11.27
N SER A 174 3.58 -10.70 10.28
CA SER A 174 3.87 -12.13 10.48
C SER A 174 5.34 -12.41 10.29
#